data_5ff9ad643fc9f378baf3d202414cba24
#
_entry.id   5ff9ad643fc9f378baf3d202414cba24
#
_cell.length_a   1.000
_cell.length_b   1.000
_cell.length_c   1.000
_cell.angle_alpha   90.00
_cell.angle_beta   90.00
_cell.angle_gamma   90.00
#
_symmetry.space_group_name_H-M   'P 1'
#
loop_
_entity.id
_entity.type
_entity.pdbx_description
1 polymer ?
#
loop_
_entity_poly.entity_id
_entity_poly.type
_entity_poly.pdbx_seq_one_letter_code
_entity_poly.pdbx_strand_id
1 'polypeptide(L)'
;MKVLVLNGSPKGERSNTYRLTSAFLEGLRQVQQTEVEVLEVGKLHLLPCRGCFACWSKTPGKCVLQDDMAGVIERLLAADVLIWSFPLYYFGIPGQLKLLIDRQLPMSLPFMTDNASGGHPSRYDRSGQRQVVISTCGFYTAEGNYDAVDAQFSRLCGADGYTAIYCGQGELFRVPELRQRTDAYLEHVKQAGAEFARGAVTEETACVLRQPLFPRAVFEQMADASWGVSREDSAKPGTSQTAKLSPALAFTRQMAALYNPASWNGQDRVLEFFYTDAGETYQIVLGKDGQRVLESDFLPCTTRIETPLSVWQRIGSGELNGQQAMMEHLYRVTGDFSVMLHWDEIFGLGAASPKPPAAPRKKTNMTLMLLPWMTIWIALSIQARTGACIGLTVCGLLPFAFLKYRMTVFEPCSIFAVGAVCVLTLLDALPLTVLLPVSYLLFGLMWGVTVFRPLPLTAHYSMNGYGGETALQNPLFLRTNRILTACWAVLYLLTPIWTWQLMQTSVSYLTGAFNSVLPILLGIFTVWFQRWYPAHYAASAK
;
A
#
# COMPACT_ATOMS: atom_id res chain seq x y z
N MET A 1 16.26 -29.68 -5.58
CA MET A 1 16.79 -29.16 -4.29
C MET A 1 15.86 -29.59 -3.18
N LYS A 2 16.40 -30.23 -2.15
CA LYS A 2 15.62 -30.66 -0.97
C LYS A 2 15.72 -29.60 0.12
N VAL A 3 14.58 -29.12 0.59
CA VAL A 3 14.49 -28.10 1.64
C VAL A 3 13.79 -28.69 2.85
N LEU A 4 14.43 -28.62 4.00
CA LEU A 4 13.84 -28.99 5.28
C LEU A 4 13.54 -27.72 6.08
N VAL A 5 12.27 -27.51 6.42
CA VAL A 5 11.82 -26.43 7.30
C VAL A 5 11.68 -26.97 8.72
N LEU A 6 12.44 -26.44 9.65
CA LEU A 6 12.32 -26.70 11.07
C LEU A 6 11.40 -25.63 11.70
N ASN A 7 10.10 -25.92 11.75
CA ASN A 7 9.12 -24.99 12.29
C ASN A 7 9.05 -25.13 13.82
N GLY A 8 9.72 -24.21 14.51
CA GLY A 8 9.75 -24.12 15.97
C GLY A 8 8.60 -23.32 16.58
N SER A 9 7.64 -22.85 15.77
CA SER A 9 6.49 -22.15 16.31
C SER A 9 5.47 -23.10 16.96
N PRO A 10 4.98 -22.84 18.16
CA PRO A 10 3.92 -23.65 18.78
C PRO A 10 2.58 -23.54 18.05
N LYS A 11 2.39 -22.52 17.17
CA LYS A 11 1.20 -22.36 16.34
C LYS A 11 1.30 -23.13 15.01
N GLY A 12 2.44 -23.81 14.74
CA GLY A 12 2.69 -24.55 13.51
C GLY A 12 2.60 -23.65 12.27
N GLU A 13 2.00 -24.17 11.22
CA GLU A 13 1.84 -23.45 9.94
C GLU A 13 0.91 -22.22 10.01
N ARG A 14 0.11 -22.09 11.07
CA ARG A 14 -0.74 -20.92 11.31
C ARG A 14 0.01 -19.74 11.95
N SER A 15 1.32 -19.87 12.16
CA SER A 15 2.14 -18.80 12.76
C SER A 15 2.45 -17.68 11.80
N ASN A 16 2.64 -16.47 12.32
CA ASN A 16 3.07 -15.32 11.54
C ASN A 16 4.45 -15.58 10.91
N THR A 17 5.36 -16.22 11.65
CA THR A 17 6.69 -16.59 11.11
C THR A 17 6.58 -17.55 9.92
N TYR A 18 5.66 -18.51 9.98
CA TYR A 18 5.48 -19.44 8.86
C TYR A 18 4.92 -18.76 7.61
N ARG A 19 4.17 -17.66 7.73
CA ARG A 19 3.76 -16.84 6.57
C ARG A 19 4.98 -16.27 5.84
N LEU A 20 5.98 -15.77 6.57
CA LEU A 20 7.24 -15.34 5.97
C LEU A 20 7.97 -16.51 5.32
N THR A 21 8.04 -17.65 6.01
CA THR A 21 8.66 -18.87 5.48
C THR A 21 7.98 -19.33 4.19
N SER A 22 6.65 -19.31 4.15
CA SER A 22 5.89 -19.67 2.94
C SER A 22 6.19 -18.73 1.78
N ALA A 23 6.24 -17.42 2.02
CA ALA A 23 6.59 -16.43 0.99
C ALA A 23 8.03 -16.65 0.45
N PHE A 24 8.98 -16.93 1.35
CA PHE A 24 10.37 -17.27 0.96
C PHE A 24 10.41 -18.53 0.08
N LEU A 25 9.71 -19.59 0.48
CA LEU A 25 9.61 -20.84 -0.28
C LEU A 25 8.93 -20.64 -1.64
N GLU A 26 7.94 -19.76 -1.72
CA GLU A 26 7.32 -19.40 -2.99
C GLU A 26 8.33 -18.77 -3.96
N GLY A 27 9.12 -17.81 -3.49
CA GLY A 27 10.17 -17.18 -4.28
C GLY A 27 11.24 -18.18 -4.73
N LEU A 28 11.64 -19.07 -3.84
CA LEU A 28 12.62 -20.11 -4.12
C LEU A 28 12.13 -21.07 -5.22
N ARG A 29 10.84 -21.49 -5.15
CA ARG A 29 10.21 -22.35 -6.17
C ARG A 29 10.05 -21.70 -7.54
N GLN A 30 10.01 -20.36 -7.62
CA GLN A 30 9.97 -19.64 -8.90
C GLN A 30 11.25 -19.81 -9.73
N VAL A 31 12.38 -20.06 -9.06
CA VAL A 31 13.69 -20.12 -9.69
C VAL A 31 14.18 -21.56 -9.85
N GLN A 32 13.90 -22.42 -8.87
CA GLN A 32 14.42 -23.78 -8.83
C GLN A 32 13.36 -24.79 -8.38
N GLN A 33 13.28 -25.93 -9.06
CA GLN A 33 12.42 -27.04 -8.62
C GLN A 33 12.83 -27.50 -7.21
N THR A 34 11.89 -27.50 -6.28
CA THR A 34 12.15 -27.65 -4.85
C THR A 34 11.18 -28.64 -4.23
N GLU A 35 11.73 -29.65 -3.57
CA GLU A 35 11.00 -30.56 -2.69
C GLU A 35 11.09 -30.00 -1.26
N VAL A 36 9.96 -29.71 -0.63
CA VAL A 36 9.91 -29.08 0.71
C VAL A 36 9.27 -30.06 1.70
N GLU A 37 10.00 -30.33 2.77
CA GLU A 37 9.49 -31.02 3.95
C GLU A 37 9.41 -30.04 5.11
N VAL A 38 8.29 -30.05 5.86
CA VAL A 38 8.09 -29.21 7.05
C VAL A 38 8.02 -30.10 8.29
N LEU A 39 8.96 -29.91 9.20
CA LEU A 39 8.95 -30.52 10.51
C LEU A 39 8.37 -29.53 11.54
N GLU A 40 7.18 -29.81 12.04
CA GLU A 40 6.63 -29.09 13.19
C GLU A 40 7.30 -29.60 14.47
N VAL A 41 8.33 -28.91 14.93
CA VAL A 41 9.18 -29.34 16.04
C VAL A 41 8.39 -29.54 17.34
N GLY A 42 7.31 -28.77 17.54
CA GLY A 42 6.41 -28.92 18.69
C GLY A 42 5.60 -30.23 18.71
N LYS A 43 5.52 -30.93 17.57
CA LYS A 43 4.83 -32.25 17.49
C LYS A 43 5.76 -33.44 17.68
N LEU A 44 7.07 -33.20 17.69
CA LEU A 44 8.07 -34.25 17.87
C LEU A 44 8.21 -34.63 19.36
N HIS A 45 8.33 -35.91 19.58
CA HIS A 45 8.71 -36.42 20.92
C HIS A 45 10.24 -36.39 21.04
N LEU A 46 10.78 -35.30 21.60
CA LEU A 46 12.21 -35.12 21.82
C LEU A 46 12.53 -35.05 23.33
N LEU A 47 13.37 -35.93 23.80
CA LEU A 47 13.90 -35.88 25.17
C LEU A 47 15.12 -34.94 25.25
N PRO A 48 15.33 -34.22 26.35
CA PRO A 48 16.50 -33.36 26.50
C PRO A 48 17.80 -34.17 26.48
N CYS A 49 18.88 -33.58 25.96
CA CYS A 49 20.19 -34.17 25.97
C CYS A 49 20.67 -34.37 27.42
N ARG A 50 21.13 -35.59 27.74
CA ARG A 50 21.63 -35.92 29.09
C ARG A 50 23.12 -35.66 29.28
N GLY A 51 23.82 -35.18 28.27
CA GLY A 51 25.27 -34.95 28.35
C GLY A 51 26.09 -36.22 28.57
N CYS A 52 25.58 -37.40 28.21
CA CYS A 52 26.23 -38.68 28.51
C CYS A 52 27.35 -39.05 27.56
N PHE A 53 27.51 -38.33 26.44
CA PHE A 53 28.52 -38.55 25.40
C PHE A 53 28.61 -39.97 24.84
N ALA A 54 27.58 -40.79 25.01
CA ALA A 54 27.53 -42.12 24.43
C ALA A 54 27.58 -42.07 22.89
N CYS A 55 27.01 -41.06 22.29
CA CYS A 55 27.05 -40.80 20.83
C CYS A 55 28.45 -40.47 20.27
N TRP A 56 29.45 -40.30 21.14
CA TRP A 56 30.83 -40.15 20.76
C TRP A 56 31.66 -41.40 21.09
N SER A 57 31.29 -42.16 22.11
CA SER A 57 32.11 -43.26 22.66
C SER A 57 31.50 -44.65 22.44
N LYS A 58 30.24 -44.87 22.89
CA LYS A 58 29.57 -46.19 22.85
C LYS A 58 28.80 -46.45 21.58
N THR A 59 28.15 -45.45 21.04
CA THR A 59 27.32 -45.52 19.83
C THR A 59 27.67 -44.38 18.88
N PRO A 60 28.90 -44.36 18.30
CA PRO A 60 29.37 -43.23 17.49
C PRO A 60 28.37 -42.82 16.41
N GLY A 61 27.95 -41.55 16.41
CA GLY A 61 26.99 -41.01 15.43
C GLY A 61 25.52 -41.30 15.76
N LYS A 62 25.20 -42.03 16.85
CA LYS A 62 23.82 -42.36 17.24
C LYS A 62 23.56 -42.01 18.70
N CYS A 63 22.42 -41.38 18.97
CA CYS A 63 22.00 -41.15 20.35
C CYS A 63 21.42 -42.42 20.98
N VAL A 64 21.66 -42.60 22.28
CA VAL A 64 21.12 -43.75 23.02
C VAL A 64 19.67 -43.55 23.45
N LEU A 65 19.14 -42.31 23.38
CA LEU A 65 17.75 -42.02 23.68
C LEU A 65 16.87 -42.49 22.52
N GLN A 66 15.80 -43.19 22.85
CA GLN A 66 14.81 -43.70 21.90
C GLN A 66 13.69 -42.69 21.78
N ASP A 67 13.77 -41.83 20.77
CA ASP A 67 12.81 -40.78 20.45
C ASP A 67 12.94 -40.40 18.97
N ASP A 68 12.21 -39.36 18.51
CA ASP A 68 12.16 -38.97 17.09
C ASP A 68 13.49 -38.42 16.56
N MET A 69 14.49 -38.16 17.42
CA MET A 69 15.72 -37.47 17.00
C MET A 69 16.54 -38.25 15.95
N ALA A 70 16.49 -39.59 15.98
CA ALA A 70 17.20 -40.37 14.96
C ALA A 70 16.69 -40.04 13.54
N GLY A 71 15.37 -40.05 13.33
CA GLY A 71 14.76 -39.68 12.07
C GLY A 71 14.93 -38.19 11.72
N VAL A 72 15.01 -37.31 12.74
CA VAL A 72 15.32 -35.89 12.50
C VAL A 72 16.75 -35.71 11.96
N ILE A 73 17.73 -36.42 12.52
CA ILE A 73 19.12 -36.36 12.05
C ILE A 73 19.22 -36.82 10.58
N GLU A 74 18.53 -37.91 10.21
CA GLU A 74 18.52 -38.39 8.83
C GLU A 74 18.00 -37.30 7.85
N ARG A 75 16.91 -36.63 8.21
CA ARG A 75 16.33 -35.52 7.40
C ARG A 75 17.26 -34.31 7.35
N LEU A 76 17.88 -33.93 8.48
CA LEU A 76 18.86 -32.85 8.53
C LEU A 76 20.05 -33.09 7.58
N LEU A 77 20.51 -34.36 7.49
CA LEU A 77 21.63 -34.75 6.63
C LEU A 77 21.23 -34.87 5.13
N ALA A 78 19.97 -35.17 4.86
CA ALA A 78 19.46 -35.33 3.48
C ALA A 78 19.08 -34.01 2.79
N ALA A 79 18.98 -32.93 3.54
CA ALA A 79 18.55 -31.63 3.02
C ALA A 79 19.70 -30.83 2.42
N ASP A 80 19.45 -30.19 1.26
CA ASP A 80 20.35 -29.22 0.64
C ASP A 80 20.26 -27.85 1.35
N VAL A 81 19.04 -27.51 1.84
CA VAL A 81 18.76 -26.25 2.54
C VAL A 81 18.01 -26.54 3.85
N LEU A 82 18.47 -25.98 4.95
CA LEU A 82 17.76 -25.97 6.22
C LEU A 82 17.18 -24.58 6.48
N ILE A 83 15.87 -24.51 6.74
CA ILE A 83 15.20 -23.27 7.13
C ILE A 83 14.75 -23.40 8.58
N TRP A 84 15.33 -22.58 9.44
CA TRP A 84 14.98 -22.45 10.86
C TRP A 84 13.89 -21.39 11.00
N SER A 85 12.65 -21.80 11.15
CA SER A 85 11.46 -20.93 11.17
C SER A 85 10.87 -20.89 12.57
N PHE A 86 10.98 -19.75 13.30
CA PHE A 86 10.54 -19.66 14.69
C PHE A 86 10.22 -18.23 15.13
N PRO A 87 9.27 -18.04 16.08
CA PRO A 87 9.11 -16.75 16.75
C PRO A 87 10.23 -16.55 17.78
N LEU A 88 10.67 -15.32 17.96
CA LEU A 88 11.61 -14.95 19.01
C LEU A 88 10.92 -15.05 20.38
N TYR A 89 11.45 -15.87 21.29
CA TYR A 89 10.95 -15.99 22.66
C TYR A 89 12.05 -15.66 23.66
N TYR A 90 11.81 -14.66 24.51
CA TYR A 90 12.78 -14.18 25.49
C TYR A 90 14.19 -13.97 24.88
N PHE A 91 14.24 -13.27 23.74
CA PHE A 91 15.46 -12.95 22.99
C PHE A 91 16.23 -14.17 22.44
N GLY A 92 15.59 -15.33 22.36
CA GLY A 92 16.19 -16.56 21.87
C GLY A 92 15.24 -17.43 21.08
N ILE A 93 15.71 -18.62 20.74
CA ILE A 93 14.90 -19.65 20.06
C ILE A 93 13.94 -20.32 21.04
N PRO A 94 12.76 -20.81 20.59
CA PRO A 94 11.84 -21.56 21.44
C PRO A 94 12.48 -22.83 22.04
N GLY A 95 12.06 -23.19 23.24
CA GLY A 95 12.64 -24.30 23.98
C GLY A 95 12.64 -25.64 23.24
N GLN A 96 11.55 -25.98 22.54
CA GLN A 96 11.46 -27.21 21.72
C GLN A 96 12.49 -27.25 20.60
N LEU A 97 12.71 -26.10 19.93
CA LEU A 97 13.71 -25.99 18.88
C LEU A 97 15.13 -26.07 19.47
N LYS A 98 15.32 -25.53 20.68
CA LYS A 98 16.60 -25.67 21.42
C LYS A 98 16.90 -27.13 21.80
N LEU A 99 15.89 -27.91 22.21
CA LEU A 99 16.05 -29.36 22.43
C LEU A 99 16.58 -30.06 21.17
N LEU A 100 16.02 -29.76 20.01
CA LEU A 100 16.46 -30.31 18.72
C LEU A 100 17.93 -29.93 18.46
N ILE A 101 18.31 -28.68 18.66
CA ILE A 101 19.69 -28.22 18.46
C ILE A 101 20.66 -28.96 19.39
N ASP A 102 20.34 -29.07 20.70
CA ASP A 102 21.19 -29.75 21.67
C ASP A 102 21.36 -31.25 21.37
N ARG A 103 20.38 -31.84 20.70
CA ARG A 103 20.39 -33.26 20.31
C ARG A 103 21.13 -33.56 19.00
N GLN A 104 21.75 -32.55 18.37
CA GLN A 104 22.59 -32.72 17.16
C GLN A 104 24.02 -33.20 17.49
N LEU A 105 24.38 -33.36 18.75
CA LEU A 105 25.70 -33.81 19.20
C LEU A 105 26.21 -35.08 18.49
N PRO A 106 25.38 -36.09 18.11
CA PRO A 106 25.82 -37.24 17.31
C PRO A 106 26.41 -36.87 15.95
N MET A 107 26.08 -35.71 15.41
CA MET A 107 26.57 -35.23 14.12
C MET A 107 27.99 -34.64 14.21
N SER A 108 28.53 -34.48 15.40
CA SER A 108 29.90 -33.98 15.65
C SER A 108 30.84 -35.09 16.06
N LEU A 109 32.15 -34.87 15.84
CA LEU A 109 33.22 -35.71 16.34
C LEU A 109 33.72 -35.24 17.73
N PRO A 110 34.27 -36.12 18.57
CA PRO A 110 34.72 -35.76 19.91
C PRO A 110 36.01 -34.92 19.96
N PHE A 111 36.67 -34.75 18.82
CA PHE A 111 37.95 -34.05 18.72
C PHE A 111 37.75 -32.53 18.68
N MET A 112 38.72 -31.78 19.15
CA MET A 112 38.74 -30.33 19.04
C MET A 112 39.30 -29.92 17.67
N THR A 113 38.78 -28.81 17.12
CA THR A 113 39.35 -28.18 15.92
C THR A 113 40.48 -27.23 16.29
N ASP A 114 41.48 -27.09 15.42
CA ASP A 114 42.63 -26.18 15.64
C ASP A 114 42.30 -24.70 15.32
N ASN A 115 41.03 -24.36 15.08
CA ASN A 115 40.62 -22.98 14.83
C ASN A 115 40.52 -22.17 16.14
N ALA A 116 40.72 -20.86 16.03
CA ALA A 116 40.74 -19.94 17.19
C ALA A 116 39.47 -19.97 18.04
N SER A 117 38.34 -20.43 17.48
CA SER A 117 37.04 -20.51 18.22
C SER A 117 36.89 -21.79 19.03
N GLY A 118 37.73 -22.81 18.80
CA GLY A 118 37.62 -24.14 19.40
C GLY A 118 36.25 -24.76 19.20
N GLY A 119 36.14 -25.86 18.53
CA GLY A 119 34.86 -26.53 18.28
C GLY A 119 35.07 -28.00 18.00
N HIS A 120 33.96 -28.70 17.74
CA HIS A 120 34.01 -30.11 17.35
C HIS A 120 33.73 -30.19 15.82
N PRO A 121 34.59 -30.84 15.02
CA PRO A 121 34.36 -30.97 13.60
C PRO A 121 33.10 -31.80 13.32
N SER A 122 32.45 -31.50 12.19
CA SER A 122 31.30 -32.30 11.74
C SER A 122 31.74 -33.74 11.43
N ARG A 123 30.93 -34.72 11.76
CA ARG A 123 31.08 -36.12 11.40
C ARG A 123 30.75 -36.35 9.90
N TYR A 124 29.92 -35.49 9.34
CA TYR A 124 29.41 -35.60 7.97
C TYR A 124 29.85 -34.42 7.13
N ASP A 125 30.04 -34.64 5.86
CA ASP A 125 30.25 -33.52 4.93
C ASP A 125 28.91 -32.77 4.73
N ARG A 126 28.91 -31.53 5.12
CA ARG A 126 27.75 -30.60 5.01
C ARG A 126 28.18 -29.30 4.31
N SER A 127 29.29 -29.30 3.62
CA SER A 127 29.86 -28.11 2.96
C SER A 127 28.92 -27.51 1.90
N GLY A 128 28.10 -28.34 1.24
CA GLY A 128 27.10 -27.90 0.27
C GLY A 128 25.74 -27.49 0.89
N GLN A 129 25.54 -27.68 2.21
CA GLN A 129 24.26 -27.40 2.85
C GLN A 129 24.15 -25.93 3.24
N ARG A 130 23.09 -25.27 2.76
CA ARG A 130 22.82 -23.86 3.05
C ARG A 130 21.83 -23.69 4.20
N GLN A 131 22.02 -22.63 4.98
CA GLN A 131 21.21 -22.35 6.18
C GLN A 131 20.45 -21.04 6.04
N VAL A 132 19.19 -21.03 6.42
CA VAL A 132 18.33 -19.83 6.45
C VAL A 132 17.66 -19.75 7.81
N VAL A 133 17.66 -18.57 8.44
CA VAL A 133 16.94 -18.30 9.68
C VAL A 133 15.85 -17.29 9.39
N ILE A 134 14.59 -17.67 9.58
CA ILE A 134 13.42 -16.80 9.41
C ILE A 134 12.73 -16.68 10.74
N SER A 135 12.66 -15.47 11.30
CA SER A 135 12.07 -15.27 12.61
C SER A 135 11.28 -13.96 12.68
N THR A 136 10.23 -13.95 13.50
CA THR A 136 9.43 -12.78 13.81
C THR A 136 9.45 -12.50 15.30
N CYS A 137 9.41 -11.22 15.70
CA CYS A 137 9.24 -10.83 17.10
C CYS A 137 8.10 -9.80 17.26
N GLY A 138 7.59 -9.70 18.47
CA GLY A 138 6.58 -8.71 18.85
C GLY A 138 7.14 -7.33 19.18
N PHE A 139 8.45 -7.11 19.06
CA PHE A 139 9.07 -5.81 19.30
C PHE A 139 8.95 -4.89 18.08
N TYR A 140 9.14 -3.60 18.32
CA TYR A 140 9.11 -2.59 17.26
C TYR A 140 10.11 -2.88 16.13
N THR A 141 11.32 -3.28 16.46
CA THR A 141 12.41 -3.59 15.53
C THR A 141 13.01 -4.95 15.81
N ALA A 142 13.59 -5.57 14.80
CA ALA A 142 14.46 -6.75 14.97
C ALA A 142 15.85 -6.36 15.49
N GLU A 143 16.33 -5.15 15.19
CA GLU A 143 17.66 -4.66 15.55
C GLU A 143 17.89 -4.74 17.07
N GLY A 144 19.01 -5.35 17.49
CA GLY A 144 19.39 -5.56 18.88
C GLY A 144 18.61 -6.65 19.63
N ASN A 145 17.50 -7.15 19.05
CA ASN A 145 16.69 -8.19 19.71
C ASN A 145 17.12 -9.61 19.35
N TYR A 146 17.91 -9.78 18.29
CA TYR A 146 18.35 -11.08 17.78
C TYR A 146 19.82 -11.40 18.07
N ASP A 147 20.56 -10.58 18.82
CA ASP A 147 21.99 -10.73 19.06
C ASP A 147 22.35 -12.12 19.64
N ALA A 148 21.53 -12.65 20.54
CA ALA A 148 21.74 -13.99 21.11
C ALA A 148 21.50 -15.10 20.06
N VAL A 149 20.55 -14.91 19.15
CA VAL A 149 20.27 -15.83 18.03
C VAL A 149 21.44 -15.81 17.05
N ASP A 150 21.90 -14.62 16.67
CA ASP A 150 23.03 -14.45 15.77
C ASP A 150 24.32 -15.04 16.36
N ALA A 151 24.59 -14.81 17.64
CA ALA A 151 25.71 -15.40 18.34
C ALA A 151 25.66 -16.94 18.30
N GLN A 152 24.47 -17.53 18.47
CA GLN A 152 24.29 -18.99 18.41
C GLN A 152 24.47 -19.51 16.97
N PHE A 153 23.81 -18.93 15.97
CA PHE A 153 23.88 -19.40 14.59
C PHE A 153 25.26 -19.16 13.97
N SER A 154 25.94 -18.06 14.31
CA SER A 154 27.34 -17.84 13.92
C SER A 154 28.29 -18.94 14.45
N ARG A 155 27.99 -19.51 15.63
CA ARG A 155 28.76 -20.67 16.15
C ARG A 155 28.38 -21.98 15.47
N LEU A 156 27.12 -22.16 15.07
CA LEU A 156 26.65 -23.39 14.43
C LEU A 156 27.02 -23.47 12.95
N CYS A 157 27.01 -22.34 12.25
CA CYS A 157 27.11 -22.28 10.79
C CYS A 157 28.34 -21.52 10.28
N GLY A 158 29.05 -20.78 11.13
CA GLY A 158 30.03 -19.75 10.75
C GLY A 158 29.39 -18.37 10.64
N ALA A 159 30.20 -17.32 10.75
CA ALA A 159 29.71 -15.93 10.77
C ALA A 159 28.87 -15.58 9.51
N ASP A 160 29.32 -16.05 8.34
CA ASP A 160 28.63 -15.81 7.06
C ASP A 160 27.92 -17.08 6.55
N GLY A 161 27.74 -18.09 7.40
CA GLY A 161 27.25 -19.42 7.02
C GLY A 161 25.72 -19.55 6.95
N TYR A 162 24.96 -18.47 7.18
CA TYR A 162 23.51 -18.49 7.11
C TYR A 162 22.93 -17.17 6.59
N THR A 163 21.74 -17.25 6.02
CA THR A 163 20.95 -16.08 5.62
C THR A 163 19.91 -15.81 6.70
N ALA A 164 19.86 -14.60 7.23
CA ALA A 164 18.90 -14.19 8.26
C ALA A 164 17.81 -13.28 7.69
N ILE A 165 16.54 -13.56 8.02
CA ILE A 165 15.37 -12.72 7.77
C ILE A 165 14.63 -12.55 9.09
N TYR A 166 14.85 -11.41 9.74
CA TYR A 166 14.23 -11.06 11.00
C TYR A 166 13.21 -9.95 10.82
N CYS A 167 12.00 -10.19 11.27
CA CYS A 167 10.92 -9.21 11.14
C CYS A 167 10.43 -8.78 12.54
N GLY A 168 10.59 -7.50 12.85
CA GLY A 168 9.89 -6.87 13.96
C GLY A 168 8.39 -6.73 13.68
N GLN A 169 7.61 -6.35 14.70
CA GLN A 169 6.16 -6.13 14.56
C GLN A 169 5.40 -7.36 14.05
N GLY A 170 5.91 -8.55 14.31
CA GLY A 170 5.42 -9.81 13.73
C GLY A 170 3.96 -10.14 14.04
N GLU A 171 3.38 -9.59 15.10
CA GLU A 171 1.97 -9.81 15.45
C GLU A 171 1.00 -9.11 14.46
N LEU A 172 1.46 -8.11 13.71
CA LEU A 172 0.64 -7.40 12.74
C LEU A 172 0.23 -8.27 11.55
N PHE A 173 0.96 -9.33 11.26
CA PHE A 173 0.61 -10.27 10.18
C PHE A 173 -0.72 -11.00 10.40
N ARG A 174 -1.24 -11.06 11.62
CA ARG A 174 -2.54 -11.65 11.92
C ARG A 174 -3.70 -10.66 11.86
N VAL A 175 -3.42 -9.36 11.70
CA VAL A 175 -4.42 -8.28 11.64
C VAL A 175 -4.89 -8.12 10.21
N PRO A 176 -6.15 -8.53 9.87
CA PRO A 176 -6.63 -8.52 8.49
C PRO A 176 -6.63 -7.13 7.87
N GLU A 177 -6.89 -6.09 8.67
CA GLU A 177 -6.96 -4.70 8.25
C GLU A 177 -5.62 -4.13 7.77
N LEU A 178 -4.51 -4.80 8.13
CA LEU A 178 -3.15 -4.41 7.75
C LEU A 178 -2.59 -5.24 6.59
N ARG A 179 -3.43 -6.07 5.93
CA ARG A 179 -3.00 -6.97 4.85
C ARG A 179 -2.23 -6.26 3.75
N GLN A 180 -2.69 -5.12 3.29
CA GLN A 180 -2.01 -4.41 2.22
C GLN A 180 -0.52 -4.16 2.55
N ARG A 181 -0.23 -3.80 3.80
CA ARG A 181 1.14 -3.52 4.25
C ARG A 181 1.94 -4.79 4.50
N THR A 182 1.33 -5.79 5.15
CA THR A 182 1.98 -7.06 5.43
C THR A 182 2.23 -7.87 4.17
N ASP A 183 1.31 -7.86 3.21
CA ASP A 183 1.47 -8.56 1.93
C ASP A 183 2.56 -7.89 1.08
N ALA A 184 2.67 -6.55 1.09
CA ALA A 184 3.79 -5.86 0.45
C ALA A 184 5.15 -6.29 1.03
N TYR A 185 5.25 -6.48 2.36
CA TYR A 185 6.45 -7.01 2.99
C TYR A 185 6.71 -8.47 2.58
N LEU A 186 5.68 -9.31 2.50
CA LEU A 186 5.80 -10.71 2.06
C LEU A 186 6.30 -10.82 0.61
N GLU A 187 5.95 -9.89 -0.28
CA GLU A 187 6.52 -9.85 -1.63
C GLU A 187 8.04 -9.62 -1.62
N HIS A 188 8.57 -8.82 -0.70
CA HIS A 188 10.02 -8.68 -0.52
C HIS A 188 10.66 -9.94 0.07
N VAL A 189 9.96 -10.65 0.98
CA VAL A 189 10.43 -11.96 1.48
C VAL A 189 10.44 -13.00 0.36
N LYS A 190 9.46 -12.98 -0.52
CA LYS A 190 9.40 -13.83 -1.71
C LYS A 190 10.55 -13.50 -2.68
N GLN A 191 10.83 -12.22 -2.91
CA GLN A 191 11.99 -11.79 -3.68
C GLN A 191 13.29 -12.32 -3.07
N ALA A 192 13.46 -12.24 -1.74
CA ALA A 192 14.62 -12.81 -1.05
C ALA A 192 14.78 -14.31 -1.28
N GLY A 193 13.67 -15.07 -1.32
CA GLY A 193 13.67 -16.49 -1.66
C GLY A 193 14.17 -16.76 -3.09
N ALA A 194 13.73 -15.95 -4.05
CA ALA A 194 14.17 -16.06 -5.44
C ALA A 194 15.66 -15.69 -5.63
N GLU A 195 16.12 -14.66 -4.92
CA GLU A 195 17.53 -14.24 -4.92
C GLU A 195 18.42 -15.29 -4.24
N PHE A 196 18.00 -15.84 -3.11
CA PHE A 196 18.68 -16.94 -2.44
C PHE A 196 18.86 -18.15 -3.36
N ALA A 197 17.87 -18.50 -4.17
CA ALA A 197 17.98 -19.58 -5.13
C ALA A 197 19.05 -19.32 -6.22
N ARG A 198 19.31 -18.05 -6.55
CA ARG A 198 20.35 -17.63 -7.51
C ARG A 198 21.75 -17.49 -6.90
N GLY A 199 21.89 -17.62 -5.59
CA GLY A 199 23.14 -17.51 -4.86
C GLY A 199 23.00 -16.87 -3.50
N ALA A 200 22.66 -15.59 -3.42
CA ALA A 200 22.53 -14.86 -2.17
C ALA A 200 21.44 -13.80 -2.26
N VAL A 201 20.86 -13.44 -1.13
CA VAL A 201 19.94 -12.29 -0.99
C VAL A 201 20.75 -11.01 -1.21
N THR A 202 20.25 -10.11 -2.05
CA THR A 202 20.91 -8.83 -2.32
C THR A 202 20.83 -7.90 -1.12
N GLU A 203 21.79 -6.99 -0.97
CA GLU A 203 21.78 -6.01 0.11
C GLU A 203 20.59 -5.05 -0.01
N GLU A 204 20.13 -4.77 -1.24
CA GLU A 204 18.93 -3.96 -1.48
C GLU A 204 17.68 -4.62 -0.85
N THR A 205 17.45 -5.89 -1.13
CA THR A 205 16.34 -6.66 -0.56
C THR A 205 16.49 -6.80 0.96
N ALA A 206 17.69 -7.11 1.46
CA ALA A 206 17.96 -7.21 2.88
C ALA A 206 17.72 -5.88 3.61
N CYS A 207 18.08 -4.75 3.02
CA CYS A 207 17.84 -3.42 3.58
C CYS A 207 16.34 -3.12 3.73
N VAL A 208 15.53 -3.50 2.74
CA VAL A 208 14.06 -3.36 2.82
C VAL A 208 13.47 -4.25 3.92
N LEU A 209 13.94 -5.50 4.04
CA LEU A 209 13.45 -6.45 5.04
C LEU A 209 13.80 -6.05 6.49
N ARG A 210 14.86 -5.23 6.70
CA ARG A 210 15.21 -4.69 8.02
C ARG A 210 14.33 -3.52 8.46
N GLN A 211 13.56 -2.91 7.54
CA GLN A 211 12.72 -1.76 7.88
C GLN A 211 11.48 -2.20 8.67
N PRO A 212 11.05 -1.40 9.66
CA PRO A 212 9.82 -1.68 10.38
C PRO A 212 8.60 -1.51 9.47
N LEU A 213 7.56 -2.32 9.70
CA LEU A 213 6.29 -2.24 8.96
C LEU A 213 5.59 -0.89 9.16
N PHE A 214 5.61 -0.38 10.39
CA PHE A 214 5.03 0.91 10.76
C PHE A 214 6.00 1.72 11.63
N PRO A 215 5.89 3.06 11.64
CA PRO A 215 6.63 3.91 12.55
C PRO A 215 6.37 3.55 14.01
N ARG A 216 7.35 3.82 14.88
CA ARG A 216 7.34 3.38 16.27
C ARG A 216 6.08 3.78 17.04
N ALA A 217 5.72 5.06 17.00
CA ALA A 217 4.57 5.57 17.74
C ALA A 217 3.25 4.90 17.33
N VAL A 218 3.08 4.62 16.03
CA VAL A 218 1.92 3.94 15.47
C VAL A 218 1.87 2.49 15.91
N PHE A 219 2.98 1.79 15.81
CA PHE A 219 3.06 0.40 16.24
C PHE A 219 2.76 0.26 17.74
N GLU A 220 3.33 1.10 18.60
CA GLU A 220 3.09 1.07 20.04
C GLU A 220 1.61 1.29 20.38
N GLN A 221 0.95 2.26 19.72
CA GLN A 221 -0.49 2.51 19.91
C GLN A 221 -1.35 1.32 19.45
N MET A 222 -1.04 0.74 18.28
CA MET A 222 -1.75 -0.45 17.79
C MET A 222 -1.54 -1.66 18.69
N ALA A 223 -0.31 -1.87 19.18
CA ALA A 223 0.03 -2.97 20.06
C ALA A 223 -0.74 -2.84 21.38
N ASP A 224 -0.71 -1.67 22.02
CA ASP A 224 -1.46 -1.40 23.25
C ASP A 224 -2.97 -1.63 23.06
N ALA A 225 -3.54 -1.10 21.97
CA ALA A 225 -4.96 -1.29 21.66
C ALA A 225 -5.32 -2.77 21.40
N SER A 226 -4.41 -3.55 20.83
CA SER A 226 -4.68 -4.96 20.48
C SER A 226 -4.88 -5.88 21.68
N TRP A 227 -4.34 -5.52 22.84
CA TRP A 227 -4.50 -6.32 24.07
C TRP A 227 -5.89 -6.19 24.67
N GLY A 228 -6.60 -5.09 24.42
CA GLY A 228 -7.94 -4.83 24.95
C GLY A 228 -7.97 -4.75 26.48
N VAL A 229 -6.89 -4.26 27.08
CA VAL A 229 -6.75 -4.10 28.54
C VAL A 229 -6.26 -2.69 28.89
N SER A 230 -6.71 -2.16 30.02
CA SER A 230 -6.22 -0.89 30.53
C SER A 230 -4.79 -1.04 31.11
N ARG A 231 -3.95 -0.02 30.91
CA ARG A 231 -2.60 0.01 31.53
C ARG A 231 -2.67 0.01 33.06
N GLU A 232 -3.64 0.74 33.63
CA GLU A 232 -3.81 0.87 35.09
C GLU A 232 -4.20 -0.46 35.73
N ASP A 233 -5.14 -1.19 35.12
CA ASP A 233 -5.62 -2.48 35.61
C ASP A 233 -4.58 -3.60 35.43
N SER A 234 -3.74 -3.51 34.40
CA SER A 234 -2.70 -4.52 34.10
C SER A 234 -1.53 -4.48 35.09
N ALA A 235 -1.35 -3.36 35.81
CA ALA A 235 -0.23 -3.19 36.76
C ALA A 235 -0.41 -3.94 38.09
N LYS A 236 -1.61 -4.44 38.42
CA LYS A 236 -1.91 -5.10 39.70
C LYS A 236 -1.97 -6.61 39.52
N PRO A 237 -1.00 -7.38 40.09
CA PRO A 237 -1.05 -8.85 40.06
C PRO A 237 -2.27 -9.37 40.82
N GLY A 238 -2.98 -10.35 40.25
CA GLY A 238 -4.07 -11.06 40.92
C GLY A 238 -5.44 -10.41 40.88
N THR A 239 -5.63 -9.28 40.23
CA THR A 239 -6.97 -8.76 39.88
C THR A 239 -7.55 -9.60 38.73
N SER A 240 -8.51 -10.45 39.07
CA SER A 240 -9.28 -11.18 38.05
C SER A 240 -10.14 -10.21 37.27
N GLN A 241 -10.02 -10.29 35.94
CA GLN A 241 -10.76 -9.55 34.93
C GLN A 241 -10.44 -8.05 34.86
N THR A 242 -9.35 -7.73 34.16
CA THR A 242 -9.30 -6.48 33.40
C THR A 242 -10.55 -6.42 32.52
N ALA A 243 -11.35 -5.38 32.65
CA ALA A 243 -12.48 -5.17 31.75
C ALA A 243 -11.96 -5.15 30.32
N LYS A 244 -12.29 -6.16 29.52
CA LYS A 244 -11.93 -6.15 28.12
C LYS A 244 -12.60 -4.95 27.46
N LEU A 245 -11.82 -4.16 26.77
CA LEU A 245 -12.38 -3.13 25.87
C LEU A 245 -13.37 -3.81 24.91
N SER A 246 -14.45 -3.10 24.57
CA SER A 246 -15.34 -3.62 23.54
C SER A 246 -14.57 -3.83 22.23
N PRO A 247 -14.95 -4.81 21.42
CA PRO A 247 -14.32 -5.01 20.09
C PRO A 247 -14.39 -3.76 19.22
N ALA A 248 -15.48 -2.99 19.32
CA ALA A 248 -15.67 -1.74 18.58
C ALA A 248 -14.69 -0.66 19.03
N LEU A 249 -14.51 -0.49 20.35
CA LEU A 249 -13.52 0.46 20.89
C LEU A 249 -12.10 0.08 20.53
N ALA A 250 -11.74 -1.20 20.67
CA ALA A 250 -10.42 -1.70 20.32
C ALA A 250 -10.11 -1.43 18.83
N PHE A 251 -11.05 -1.72 17.96
CA PHE A 251 -10.94 -1.47 16.52
C PHE A 251 -10.83 0.04 16.21
N THR A 252 -11.66 0.88 16.85
CA THR A 252 -11.60 2.34 16.68
C THR A 252 -10.26 2.91 17.09
N ARG A 253 -9.68 2.44 18.21
CA ARG A 253 -8.34 2.85 18.67
C ARG A 253 -7.23 2.38 17.71
N GLN A 254 -7.32 1.17 17.15
CA GLN A 254 -6.39 0.68 16.14
C GLN A 254 -6.44 1.53 14.86
N MET A 255 -7.64 1.85 14.40
CA MET A 255 -7.83 2.71 13.23
C MET A 255 -7.30 4.12 13.48
N ALA A 256 -7.62 4.71 14.64
CA ALA A 256 -7.11 6.02 15.02
C ALA A 256 -5.57 6.08 15.03
N ALA A 257 -4.90 5.01 15.47
CA ALA A 257 -3.45 4.91 15.49
C ALA A 257 -2.80 5.03 14.09
N LEU A 258 -3.57 4.74 13.03
CA LEU A 258 -3.11 4.87 11.63
C LEU A 258 -3.19 6.32 11.10
N TYR A 259 -3.64 7.28 11.90
CA TYR A 259 -3.75 8.67 11.47
C TYR A 259 -2.40 9.26 11.06
N ASN A 260 -2.39 9.93 9.93
CA ASN A 260 -1.24 10.66 9.41
C ASN A 260 -1.38 12.17 9.69
N PRO A 261 -0.65 12.73 10.67
CA PRO A 261 -0.72 14.16 10.99
C PRO A 261 -0.34 15.07 9.81
N ALA A 262 0.45 14.59 8.84
CA ALA A 262 0.78 15.36 7.63
C ALA A 262 -0.44 15.61 6.73
N SER A 263 -1.54 14.88 6.91
CA SER A 263 -2.81 15.09 6.20
C SER A 263 -3.68 16.20 6.81
N TRP A 264 -3.23 16.83 7.92
CA TRP A 264 -3.95 17.92 8.56
C TRP A 264 -3.99 19.15 7.65
N ASN A 265 -5.16 19.70 7.41
CA ASN A 265 -5.41 20.77 6.44
C ASN A 265 -5.70 22.15 7.07
N GLY A 266 -5.34 22.35 8.33
CA GLY A 266 -5.56 23.61 9.05
C GLY A 266 -6.78 23.61 9.98
N GLN A 267 -7.60 22.56 9.95
CA GLN A 267 -8.76 22.39 10.84
C GLN A 267 -8.82 20.98 11.38
N ASP A 268 -9.19 20.85 12.65
CA ASP A 268 -9.40 19.54 13.27
C ASP A 268 -10.65 18.88 12.69
N ARG A 269 -10.58 17.58 12.47
CA ARG A 269 -11.71 16.77 12.03
C ARG A 269 -12.17 15.88 13.18
N VAL A 270 -13.48 15.82 13.39
CA VAL A 270 -14.10 14.94 14.37
C VAL A 270 -14.92 13.90 13.62
N LEU A 271 -14.38 12.67 13.57
CA LEU A 271 -15.04 11.52 12.93
C LEU A 271 -15.84 10.77 14.00
N GLU A 272 -17.13 10.63 13.82
CA GLU A 272 -17.99 9.86 14.70
C GLU A 272 -18.37 8.55 14.04
N PHE A 273 -18.08 7.44 14.72
CA PHE A 273 -18.46 6.09 14.31
C PHE A 273 -19.59 5.59 15.18
N PHE A 274 -20.72 5.28 14.57
CA PHE A 274 -21.80 4.53 15.20
C PHE A 274 -21.82 3.11 14.65
N TYR A 275 -21.43 2.15 15.48
CA TYR A 275 -21.43 0.73 15.13
C TYR A 275 -22.80 0.14 15.39
N THR A 276 -23.57 -0.06 14.31
CA THR A 276 -24.99 -0.42 14.39
C THR A 276 -25.25 -1.83 14.95
N ASP A 277 -24.32 -2.76 14.73
CA ASP A 277 -24.39 -4.13 15.26
C ASP A 277 -23.92 -4.24 16.72
N ALA A 278 -23.10 -3.30 17.20
CA ALA A 278 -22.68 -3.22 18.59
C ALA A 278 -23.52 -2.25 19.43
N GLY A 279 -24.22 -1.30 18.80
CA GLY A 279 -24.95 -0.24 19.47
C GLY A 279 -24.05 0.79 20.16
N GLU A 280 -22.78 0.89 19.72
CA GLU A 280 -21.74 1.71 20.35
C GLU A 280 -21.34 2.89 19.46
N THR A 281 -21.04 4.03 20.10
CA THR A 281 -20.56 5.25 19.42
C THR A 281 -19.20 5.64 19.95
N TYR A 282 -18.28 5.99 19.05
CA TYR A 282 -16.95 6.52 19.39
C TYR A 282 -16.58 7.65 18.45
N GLN A 283 -15.76 8.59 18.93
CA GLN A 283 -15.24 9.66 18.08
C GLN A 283 -13.73 9.59 17.98
N ILE A 284 -13.20 9.90 16.79
CA ILE A 284 -11.77 10.11 16.55
C ILE A 284 -11.59 11.59 16.21
N VAL A 285 -10.87 12.30 17.07
CA VAL A 285 -10.47 13.69 16.82
C VAL A 285 -9.09 13.66 16.14
N LEU A 286 -9.01 14.22 14.94
CA LEU A 286 -7.81 14.28 14.12
C LEU A 286 -7.28 15.71 14.12
N GLY A 287 -6.18 15.97 14.80
CA GLY A 287 -5.58 17.30 14.96
C GLY A 287 -4.17 17.38 14.38
N LYS A 288 -3.59 18.59 14.45
CA LYS A 288 -2.24 18.88 13.95
C LYS A 288 -1.16 18.00 14.61
N ASP A 289 -1.28 17.79 15.92
CA ASP A 289 -0.24 17.13 16.72
C ASP A 289 -0.52 15.63 16.93
N GLY A 290 -1.59 15.10 16.32
CA GLY A 290 -1.97 13.70 16.42
C GLY A 290 -3.47 13.49 16.52
N GLN A 291 -3.86 12.36 17.10
CA GLN A 291 -5.24 11.93 17.22
C GLN A 291 -5.60 11.57 18.67
N ARG A 292 -6.90 11.59 18.98
CA ARG A 292 -7.45 11.07 20.24
C ARG A 292 -8.78 10.40 19.99
N VAL A 293 -9.08 9.34 20.73
CA VAL A 293 -10.38 8.65 20.71
C VAL A 293 -11.19 9.11 21.92
N LEU A 294 -12.44 9.51 21.68
CA LEU A 294 -13.40 9.86 22.72
C LEU A 294 -14.40 8.72 22.87
N GLU A 295 -14.64 8.33 24.12
CA GLU A 295 -15.58 7.28 24.53
C GLU A 295 -16.84 7.87 25.17
N SER A 296 -16.74 9.11 25.65
CA SER A 296 -17.79 9.96 26.21
C SER A 296 -17.47 11.41 25.90
N ASP A 297 -18.31 12.34 26.34
CA ASP A 297 -18.12 13.79 26.17
C ASP A 297 -17.86 14.18 24.72
N PHE A 298 -18.74 13.68 23.84
CA PHE A 298 -18.61 13.82 22.40
C PHE A 298 -18.65 15.27 21.93
N LEU A 299 -17.79 15.58 20.97
CA LEU A 299 -17.72 16.88 20.31
C LEU A 299 -18.69 16.92 19.10
N PRO A 300 -19.06 18.12 18.62
CA PRO A 300 -19.76 18.23 17.35
C PRO A 300 -18.95 17.56 16.23
N CYS A 301 -19.50 16.51 15.61
CA CYS A 301 -18.80 15.76 14.59
C CYS A 301 -18.77 16.51 13.25
N THR A 302 -17.65 16.45 12.55
CA THR A 302 -17.51 16.93 11.17
C THR A 302 -18.01 15.88 10.16
N THR A 303 -17.81 14.60 10.50
CA THR A 303 -18.22 13.45 9.68
C THR A 303 -18.74 12.35 10.58
N ARG A 304 -19.95 11.86 10.30
CA ARG A 304 -20.54 10.71 11.00
C ARG A 304 -20.64 9.53 10.05
N ILE A 305 -20.17 8.38 10.53
CA ILE A 305 -20.15 7.10 9.81
C ILE A 305 -20.99 6.10 10.60
N GLU A 306 -22.10 5.67 10.01
CA GLU A 306 -23.00 4.65 10.58
C GLU A 306 -22.74 3.34 9.82
N THR A 307 -22.28 2.31 10.53
CA THR A 307 -21.83 1.05 9.93
C THR A 307 -21.92 -0.10 10.91
N PRO A 308 -22.23 -1.33 10.48
CA PRO A 308 -21.89 -2.50 11.27
C PRO A 308 -20.36 -2.60 11.45
N LEU A 309 -19.91 -2.95 12.65
CA LEU A 309 -18.48 -3.17 12.92
C LEU A 309 -17.88 -4.20 11.94
N SER A 310 -18.61 -5.29 11.71
CA SER A 310 -18.22 -6.35 10.79
C SER A 310 -18.01 -5.88 9.35
N VAL A 311 -18.83 -4.94 8.87
CA VAL A 311 -18.67 -4.33 7.53
C VAL A 311 -17.41 -3.49 7.48
N TRP A 312 -17.18 -2.65 8.51
CA TRP A 312 -16.02 -1.77 8.54
C TRP A 312 -14.70 -2.53 8.69
N GLN A 313 -14.70 -3.63 9.44
CA GLN A 313 -13.55 -4.54 9.52
C GLN A 313 -13.23 -5.20 8.17
N ARG A 314 -14.25 -5.64 7.42
CA ARG A 314 -14.06 -6.22 6.07
C ARG A 314 -13.56 -5.18 5.06
N ILE A 315 -13.96 -3.92 5.19
CA ILE A 315 -13.39 -2.82 4.38
C ILE A 315 -11.93 -2.61 4.75
N GLY A 316 -11.60 -2.54 6.04
CA GLY A 316 -10.22 -2.39 6.53
C GLY A 316 -9.31 -3.55 6.12
N SER A 317 -9.84 -4.79 6.07
CA SER A 317 -9.09 -5.96 5.62
C SER A 317 -8.93 -6.07 4.09
N GLY A 318 -9.61 -5.20 3.32
CA GLY A 318 -9.63 -5.27 1.86
C GLY A 318 -10.49 -6.41 1.29
N GLU A 319 -11.23 -7.14 2.13
CA GLU A 319 -12.20 -8.17 1.69
C GLU A 319 -13.42 -7.55 1.02
N LEU A 320 -13.73 -6.31 1.38
CA LEU A 320 -14.84 -5.55 0.84
C LEU A 320 -14.31 -4.19 0.36
N ASN A 321 -14.61 -3.84 -0.88
CA ASN A 321 -14.28 -2.52 -1.38
C ASN A 321 -15.18 -1.47 -0.73
N GLY A 322 -14.60 -0.47 -0.04
CA GLY A 322 -15.34 0.55 0.71
C GLY A 322 -16.32 1.36 -0.16
N GLN A 323 -15.98 1.60 -1.42
CA GLN A 323 -16.85 2.33 -2.35
C GLN A 323 -18.00 1.46 -2.84
N GLN A 324 -17.74 0.18 -3.10
CA GLN A 324 -18.78 -0.79 -3.43
C GLN A 324 -19.73 -0.98 -2.24
N ALA A 325 -19.20 -1.12 -1.02
CA ALA A 325 -19.99 -1.20 0.21
C ALA A 325 -20.91 0.01 0.40
N MET A 326 -20.43 1.20 0.04
CA MET A 326 -21.24 2.42 0.09
C MET A 326 -22.34 2.42 -0.98
N MET A 327 -22.05 1.97 -2.20
CA MET A 327 -23.05 1.84 -3.27
C MET A 327 -24.11 0.78 -2.95
N GLU A 328 -23.74 -0.27 -2.24
CA GLU A 328 -24.63 -1.32 -1.74
C GLU A 328 -25.35 -0.93 -0.44
N HIS A 329 -25.13 0.29 0.05
CA HIS A 329 -25.74 0.84 1.27
C HIS A 329 -25.41 0.06 2.56
N LEU A 330 -24.27 -0.60 2.60
CA LEU A 330 -23.82 -1.36 3.77
C LEU A 330 -23.35 -0.44 4.91
N TYR A 331 -23.06 0.82 4.62
CA TYR A 331 -22.79 1.87 5.59
C TYR A 331 -23.21 3.24 5.06
N ARG A 332 -23.34 4.21 5.95
CA ARG A 332 -23.79 5.58 5.65
C ARG A 332 -22.79 6.60 6.18
N VAL A 333 -22.57 7.65 5.41
CA VAL A 333 -21.72 8.79 5.79
C VAL A 333 -22.52 10.08 5.71
N THR A 334 -22.44 10.91 6.75
CA THR A 334 -23.05 12.25 6.80
C THR A 334 -22.02 13.29 7.23
N GLY A 335 -22.16 14.54 6.80
CA GLY A 335 -21.21 15.62 7.07
C GLY A 335 -20.15 15.77 5.98
N ASP A 336 -18.88 16.03 6.34
CA ASP A 336 -17.78 16.24 5.39
C ASP A 336 -17.35 14.92 4.75
N PHE A 337 -17.79 14.71 3.53
CA PHE A 337 -17.47 13.53 2.75
C PHE A 337 -16.02 13.52 2.21
N SER A 338 -15.31 14.64 2.26
CA SER A 338 -13.92 14.71 1.78
C SER A 338 -13.00 13.73 2.50
N VAL A 339 -13.31 13.40 3.75
CA VAL A 339 -12.60 12.38 4.54
C VAL A 339 -12.59 11.02 3.85
N MET A 340 -13.71 10.61 3.25
CA MET A 340 -13.81 9.33 2.55
C MET A 340 -13.01 9.31 1.25
N LEU A 341 -12.90 10.46 0.58
CA LEU A 341 -12.12 10.60 -0.66
C LEU A 341 -10.60 10.59 -0.41
N HIS A 342 -10.19 11.04 0.77
CA HIS A 342 -8.79 11.13 1.20
C HIS A 342 -8.45 10.12 2.32
N TRP A 343 -9.24 9.05 2.44
CA TRP A 343 -9.09 8.07 3.51
C TRP A 343 -7.67 7.51 3.62
N ASP A 344 -7.09 7.13 2.49
CA ASP A 344 -5.75 6.56 2.42
C ASP A 344 -4.64 7.58 2.75
N GLU A 345 -4.89 8.87 2.54
CA GLU A 345 -3.97 9.94 2.96
C GLU A 345 -4.07 10.20 4.47
N ILE A 346 -5.27 10.09 5.02
CA ILE A 346 -5.58 10.36 6.42
C ILE A 346 -5.17 9.19 7.32
N PHE A 347 -5.49 7.94 6.93
CA PHE A 347 -5.26 6.74 7.74
C PHE A 347 -4.27 5.76 7.12
N GLY A 348 -3.94 5.90 5.87
CA GLY A 348 -2.91 5.09 5.22
C GLY A 348 -1.55 5.67 5.41
N LEU A 349 -1.01 5.84 6.62
CA LEU A 349 0.34 6.33 6.91
C LEU A 349 1.23 6.33 5.68
N GLY A 350 1.03 7.37 4.84
CA GLY A 350 1.46 7.50 3.47
C GLY A 350 2.23 6.28 3.03
N ALA A 351 1.70 5.47 2.16
CA ALA A 351 2.30 4.20 1.73
C ALA A 351 3.79 4.39 1.40
N ALA A 352 4.56 4.57 2.42
CA ALA A 352 6.00 4.47 2.44
C ALA A 352 6.33 2.99 2.63
N SER A 353 5.87 2.17 1.69
CA SER A 353 6.78 1.19 1.15
C SER A 353 7.91 2.04 0.56
N PRO A 354 9.16 1.81 0.87
CA PRO A 354 10.23 2.20 0.00
C PRO A 354 10.04 1.41 -1.29
N LYS A 355 9.17 1.89 -2.18
CA LYS A 355 9.38 1.66 -3.59
C LYS A 355 10.77 2.20 -3.84
N PRO A 356 11.65 1.45 -4.52
CA PRO A 356 12.81 2.06 -5.15
C PRO A 356 12.29 3.32 -5.82
N PRO A 357 12.93 4.49 -5.70
CA PRO A 357 12.38 5.74 -6.15
C PRO A 357 11.96 5.55 -7.60
N ALA A 358 10.69 5.27 -7.81
CA ALA A 358 10.12 5.30 -9.14
C ALA A 358 10.36 6.75 -9.57
N ALA A 359 11.11 6.92 -10.64
CA ALA A 359 11.37 8.24 -11.22
C ALA A 359 10.05 9.00 -11.16
N PRO A 360 10.02 10.22 -10.61
CA PRO A 360 8.79 10.90 -10.22
C PRO A 360 7.82 10.86 -11.39
N ARG A 361 6.72 10.10 -11.25
CA ARG A 361 5.76 9.92 -12.34
C ARG A 361 5.23 11.30 -12.69
N LYS A 362 5.54 11.75 -13.90
CA LYS A 362 5.15 13.08 -14.38
C LYS A 362 3.64 13.22 -14.25
N LYS A 363 3.17 14.27 -13.56
CA LYS A 363 1.74 14.56 -13.40
C LYS A 363 1.16 15.06 -14.72
N THR A 364 -0.10 14.76 -15.00
CA THR A 364 -0.85 15.38 -16.10
C THR A 364 -1.20 16.83 -15.73
N ASN A 365 -1.27 17.73 -16.71
CA ASN A 365 -1.62 19.12 -16.48
C ASN A 365 -2.65 19.59 -17.49
N MET A 366 -3.88 19.82 -17.04
CA MET A 366 -4.99 20.25 -17.88
C MET A 366 -4.75 21.61 -18.56
N THR A 367 -4.00 22.50 -17.90
CA THR A 367 -3.67 23.81 -18.45
C THR A 367 -2.89 23.69 -19.76
N LEU A 368 -2.00 22.70 -19.89
CA LEU A 368 -1.24 22.46 -21.12
C LEU A 368 -2.14 22.01 -22.28
N MET A 369 -3.18 21.25 -22.00
CA MET A 369 -4.16 20.83 -23.01
C MET A 369 -5.04 22.02 -23.44
N LEU A 370 -5.42 22.90 -22.51
CA LEU A 370 -6.28 24.05 -22.76
C LEU A 370 -5.54 25.23 -23.43
N LEU A 371 -4.24 25.37 -23.15
CA LEU A 371 -3.45 26.55 -23.55
C LEU A 371 -3.52 26.88 -25.05
N PRO A 372 -3.36 25.94 -26.01
CA PRO A 372 -3.49 26.24 -27.45
C PRO A 372 -4.86 26.81 -27.80
N TRP A 373 -5.94 26.21 -27.28
CA TRP A 373 -7.30 26.60 -27.53
C TRP A 373 -7.61 28.00 -27.00
N MET A 374 -7.28 28.26 -25.75
CA MET A 374 -7.48 29.58 -25.14
C MET A 374 -6.70 30.67 -25.89
N THR A 375 -5.48 30.35 -26.31
CA THR A 375 -4.66 31.28 -27.10
C THR A 375 -5.32 31.69 -28.39
N ILE A 376 -5.81 30.73 -29.18
CA ILE A 376 -6.43 31.07 -30.48
C ILE A 376 -7.77 31.77 -30.30
N TRP A 377 -8.60 31.38 -29.31
CA TRP A 377 -9.90 32.03 -29.10
C TRP A 377 -9.76 33.51 -28.71
N ILE A 378 -8.69 33.87 -27.99
CA ILE A 378 -8.38 35.27 -27.64
C ILE A 378 -7.69 35.96 -28.82
N ALA A 379 -6.63 35.39 -29.34
CA ALA A 379 -5.77 36.07 -30.31
C ALA A 379 -6.42 36.24 -31.70
N LEU A 380 -7.18 35.24 -32.17
CA LEU A 380 -7.92 35.34 -33.43
C LEU A 380 -9.06 36.38 -33.39
N SER A 381 -9.66 36.58 -32.21
CA SER A 381 -10.70 37.59 -32.00
C SER A 381 -10.16 39.03 -32.06
N ILE A 382 -8.88 39.23 -31.81
CA ILE A 382 -8.21 40.55 -31.86
C ILE A 382 -7.73 40.80 -33.29
N GLN A 383 -6.92 39.92 -33.85
CA GLN A 383 -6.40 40.03 -35.21
C GLN A 383 -6.09 38.63 -35.79
N ALA A 384 -6.74 38.26 -36.86
CA ALA A 384 -6.73 36.90 -37.41
C ALA A 384 -5.30 36.40 -37.73
N ARG A 385 -4.53 37.12 -38.54
CA ARG A 385 -3.17 36.68 -38.95
C ARG A 385 -2.19 36.63 -37.81
N THR A 386 -2.14 37.67 -36.98
CA THR A 386 -1.26 37.73 -35.79
C THR A 386 -1.66 36.63 -34.77
N GLY A 387 -2.96 36.45 -34.57
CA GLY A 387 -3.49 35.41 -33.70
C GLY A 387 -3.11 33.99 -34.13
N ALA A 388 -3.15 33.74 -35.46
CA ALA A 388 -2.72 32.47 -36.01
C ALA A 388 -1.20 32.22 -35.84
N CYS A 389 -0.36 33.24 -36.00
CA CYS A 389 1.07 33.13 -35.74
C CYS A 389 1.37 32.84 -34.25
N ILE A 390 0.68 33.52 -33.33
CA ILE A 390 0.80 33.28 -31.88
C ILE A 390 0.36 31.83 -31.55
N GLY A 391 -0.77 31.37 -32.11
CA GLY A 391 -1.26 30.02 -31.93
C GLY A 391 -0.27 28.94 -32.39
N LEU A 392 0.34 29.11 -33.55
CA LEU A 392 1.38 28.22 -34.07
C LEU A 392 2.64 28.23 -33.16
N THR A 393 3.03 29.40 -32.69
CA THR A 393 4.18 29.52 -31.76
C THR A 393 3.91 28.73 -30.47
N VAL A 394 2.73 28.88 -29.89
CA VAL A 394 2.34 28.11 -28.67
C VAL A 394 2.31 26.60 -28.96
N CYS A 395 1.75 26.17 -30.10
CA CYS A 395 1.76 24.77 -30.49
C CYS A 395 3.17 24.22 -30.68
N GLY A 396 4.12 25.01 -31.21
CA GLY A 396 5.52 24.62 -31.37
C GLY A 396 6.32 24.55 -30.07
N LEU A 397 5.98 25.40 -29.10
CA LEU A 397 6.67 25.44 -27.79
C LEU A 397 6.11 24.41 -26.79
N LEU A 398 4.85 24.03 -26.92
CA LEU A 398 4.17 23.15 -25.98
C LEU A 398 4.87 21.79 -25.76
N PRO A 399 5.47 21.11 -26.78
CA PRO A 399 6.19 19.87 -26.61
C PRO A 399 7.31 19.94 -25.56
N PHE A 400 7.96 21.09 -25.37
CA PHE A 400 9.00 21.27 -24.35
C PHE A 400 8.46 21.16 -22.91
N ALA A 401 7.19 21.49 -22.68
CA ALA A 401 6.55 21.34 -21.38
C ALA A 401 6.44 19.87 -20.95
N PHE A 402 6.41 18.91 -21.89
CA PHE A 402 6.33 17.48 -21.61
C PHE A 402 7.66 16.87 -21.14
N LEU A 403 8.74 17.65 -21.13
CA LEU A 403 9.93 17.28 -20.38
C LEU A 403 9.61 17.15 -18.87
N LYS A 404 8.67 17.96 -18.36
CA LYS A 404 8.27 18.01 -16.95
C LYS A 404 6.94 17.32 -16.66
N TYR A 405 5.99 17.31 -17.61
CA TYR A 405 4.64 16.79 -17.43
C TYR A 405 4.40 15.53 -18.28
N ARG A 406 3.45 14.68 -17.85
CA ARG A 406 3.01 13.51 -18.61
C ARG A 406 2.06 13.97 -19.73
N MET A 407 2.33 13.58 -20.94
CA MET A 407 1.47 13.80 -22.08
C MET A 407 0.34 12.75 -22.12
N THR A 408 -0.89 13.19 -22.36
CA THR A 408 -2.05 12.33 -22.67
C THR A 408 -2.28 12.31 -24.18
N VAL A 409 -3.34 11.66 -24.64
CA VAL A 409 -3.73 11.68 -26.07
C VAL A 409 -4.32 13.04 -26.48
N PHE A 410 -4.76 13.85 -25.52
CA PHE A 410 -5.49 15.10 -25.77
C PHE A 410 -4.59 16.27 -26.14
N GLU A 411 -3.38 16.34 -25.61
CA GLU A 411 -2.44 17.41 -25.95
C GLU A 411 -1.98 17.33 -27.41
N PRO A 412 -1.56 16.19 -27.97
CA PRO A 412 -1.26 16.09 -29.41
C PRO A 412 -2.48 16.40 -30.29
N CYS A 413 -3.68 15.93 -29.92
CA CYS A 413 -4.89 16.25 -30.61
C CYS A 413 -5.17 17.76 -30.62
N SER A 414 -4.97 18.43 -29.48
CA SER A 414 -5.13 19.88 -29.35
C SER A 414 -4.11 20.64 -30.21
N ILE A 415 -2.84 20.26 -30.18
CA ILE A 415 -1.77 20.86 -30.98
C ILE A 415 -2.11 20.74 -32.49
N PHE A 416 -2.51 19.53 -32.91
CA PHE A 416 -2.85 19.29 -34.32
C PHE A 416 -4.07 20.07 -34.78
N ALA A 417 -5.16 20.02 -34.01
CA ALA A 417 -6.40 20.72 -34.37
C ALA A 417 -6.23 22.24 -34.39
N VAL A 418 -5.58 22.79 -33.35
CA VAL A 418 -5.29 24.23 -33.26
C VAL A 418 -4.32 24.65 -34.37
N GLY A 419 -3.28 23.88 -34.64
CA GLY A 419 -2.32 24.11 -35.70
C GLY A 419 -3.02 24.15 -37.08
N ALA A 420 -3.94 23.22 -37.35
CA ALA A 420 -4.72 23.21 -38.58
C ALA A 420 -5.58 24.47 -38.71
N VAL A 421 -6.29 24.89 -37.65
CA VAL A 421 -7.07 26.14 -37.65
C VAL A 421 -6.19 27.36 -37.96
N CYS A 422 -5.00 27.45 -37.35
CA CYS A 422 -4.06 28.54 -37.57
C CYS A 422 -3.54 28.56 -39.03
N VAL A 423 -3.16 27.40 -39.58
CA VAL A 423 -2.70 27.29 -40.96
C VAL A 423 -3.80 27.71 -41.96
N LEU A 424 -5.02 27.20 -41.77
CA LEU A 424 -6.17 27.58 -42.62
C LEU A 424 -6.47 29.09 -42.55
N THR A 425 -6.26 29.71 -41.36
CA THR A 425 -6.40 31.16 -41.17
C THR A 425 -5.32 31.95 -41.94
N LEU A 426 -4.05 31.48 -41.89
CA LEU A 426 -2.96 32.14 -42.62
C LEU A 426 -3.04 32.03 -44.12
N LEU A 427 -3.60 30.91 -44.62
CA LEU A 427 -3.82 30.65 -46.02
C LEU A 427 -5.09 31.36 -46.59
N ASP A 428 -5.84 32.07 -45.73
CA ASP A 428 -7.14 32.65 -46.04
C ASP A 428 -8.12 31.64 -46.71
N ALA A 429 -7.97 30.32 -46.33
CA ALA A 429 -8.71 29.24 -46.96
C ALA A 429 -10.21 29.25 -46.61
N LEU A 430 -10.54 29.72 -45.39
CA LEU A 430 -11.90 29.85 -44.88
C LEU A 430 -12.03 31.14 -44.07
N PRO A 431 -13.21 31.81 -44.11
CA PRO A 431 -13.41 33.01 -43.30
C PRO A 431 -13.40 32.71 -41.80
N LEU A 432 -12.94 33.66 -41.00
CA LEU A 432 -12.86 33.53 -39.54
C LEU A 432 -14.25 33.25 -38.92
N THR A 433 -15.33 33.74 -39.53
CA THR A 433 -16.72 33.47 -39.16
C THR A 433 -17.09 31.97 -39.19
N VAL A 434 -16.31 31.17 -39.93
CA VAL A 434 -16.45 29.70 -39.97
C VAL A 434 -15.39 29.02 -39.10
N LEU A 435 -14.12 29.46 -39.18
CA LEU A 435 -13.02 28.81 -38.49
C LEU A 435 -13.14 28.90 -36.98
N LEU A 436 -13.61 30.03 -36.43
CA LEU A 436 -13.75 30.20 -34.99
C LEU A 436 -14.84 29.29 -34.39
N PRO A 437 -16.09 29.26 -34.93
CA PRO A 437 -17.09 28.27 -34.50
C PRO A 437 -16.63 26.82 -34.66
N VAL A 438 -15.96 26.47 -35.75
CA VAL A 438 -15.44 25.12 -36.00
C VAL A 438 -14.40 24.73 -34.93
N SER A 439 -13.57 25.67 -34.48
CA SER A 439 -12.60 25.40 -33.41
C SER A 439 -13.28 24.99 -32.09
N TYR A 440 -14.37 25.66 -31.70
CA TYR A 440 -15.18 25.27 -30.55
C TYR A 440 -15.85 23.91 -30.73
N LEU A 441 -16.34 23.62 -31.95
CA LEU A 441 -16.94 22.33 -32.29
C LEU A 441 -15.92 21.18 -32.13
N LEU A 442 -14.71 21.34 -32.65
CA LEU A 442 -13.64 20.34 -32.54
C LEU A 442 -13.28 20.08 -31.07
N PHE A 443 -13.19 21.16 -30.29
CA PHE A 443 -12.94 21.04 -28.85
C PHE A 443 -14.09 20.32 -28.13
N GLY A 444 -15.35 20.67 -28.44
CA GLY A 444 -16.53 20.00 -27.87
C GLY A 444 -16.62 18.52 -28.26
N LEU A 445 -16.27 18.17 -29.52
CA LEU A 445 -16.20 16.77 -29.95
C LEU A 445 -15.11 15.97 -29.20
N MET A 446 -13.94 16.59 -28.96
CA MET A 446 -12.88 15.96 -28.17
C MET A 446 -13.37 15.60 -26.78
N TRP A 447 -14.15 16.46 -26.13
CA TRP A 447 -14.78 16.17 -24.83
C TRP A 447 -15.89 15.12 -24.96
N GLY A 448 -16.79 15.30 -25.94
CA GLY A 448 -17.97 14.45 -26.12
C GLY A 448 -17.66 12.99 -26.39
N VAL A 449 -16.65 12.70 -27.21
CA VAL A 449 -16.22 11.33 -27.51
C VAL A 449 -15.78 10.59 -26.23
N THR A 450 -15.19 11.30 -25.26
CA THR A 450 -14.69 10.68 -24.04
C THR A 450 -15.77 10.38 -23.02
N VAL A 451 -16.96 10.98 -23.12
CA VAL A 451 -18.12 10.66 -22.26
C VAL A 451 -18.49 9.17 -22.36
N PHE A 452 -18.40 8.62 -23.58
CA PHE A 452 -18.75 7.22 -23.89
C PHE A 452 -17.58 6.24 -23.70
N ARG A 453 -16.39 6.75 -23.40
CA ARG A 453 -15.22 5.92 -23.14
C ARG A 453 -15.16 5.48 -21.65
N PRO A 454 -14.46 4.38 -21.33
CA PRO A 454 -14.27 3.97 -19.94
C PRO A 454 -13.70 5.09 -19.09
N LEU A 455 -12.79 5.89 -19.64
CA LEU A 455 -12.09 6.97 -18.96
C LEU A 455 -12.47 8.34 -19.56
N PRO A 456 -13.30 9.14 -18.85
CA PRO A 456 -13.70 10.47 -19.31
C PRO A 456 -12.54 11.48 -19.20
N LEU A 457 -12.55 12.53 -20.05
CA LEU A 457 -11.45 13.49 -20.17
C LEU A 457 -11.09 14.15 -18.83
N THR A 458 -12.07 14.61 -18.06
CA THR A 458 -11.80 15.24 -16.76
C THR A 458 -11.10 14.30 -15.78
N ALA A 459 -11.36 12.98 -15.84
CA ALA A 459 -10.72 12.02 -14.94
C ALA A 459 -9.21 11.92 -15.16
N HIS A 460 -8.73 12.07 -16.40
CA HIS A 460 -7.30 12.06 -16.71
C HIS A 460 -6.50 13.17 -15.99
N TYR A 461 -7.14 14.30 -15.72
CA TYR A 461 -6.48 15.46 -15.11
C TYR A 461 -6.81 15.61 -13.63
N SER A 462 -8.04 15.30 -13.23
CA SER A 462 -8.45 15.40 -11.82
C SER A 462 -7.85 14.29 -10.94
N MET A 463 -7.47 13.14 -11.51
CA MET A 463 -6.85 12.03 -10.74
C MET A 463 -5.63 12.46 -9.91
N ASN A 464 -4.88 13.49 -10.37
CA ASN A 464 -3.71 13.98 -9.63
C ASN A 464 -4.05 14.55 -8.23
N GLY A 465 -5.29 15.01 -8.03
CA GLY A 465 -5.79 15.52 -6.74
C GLY A 465 -6.47 14.43 -5.88
N TYR A 466 -6.61 13.19 -6.41
CA TYR A 466 -7.34 12.09 -5.77
C TYR A 466 -6.52 10.80 -5.69
N GLY A 467 -5.21 10.90 -5.41
CA GLY A 467 -4.34 9.74 -5.24
C GLY A 467 -3.77 9.14 -6.54
N GLY A 468 -3.86 9.86 -7.68
CA GLY A 468 -3.26 9.44 -8.95
C GLY A 468 -4.04 8.35 -9.68
N GLU A 469 -3.34 7.37 -10.25
CA GLU A 469 -3.99 6.32 -11.07
C GLU A 469 -4.96 5.41 -10.29
N THR A 470 -4.82 5.33 -8.97
CA THR A 470 -5.75 4.56 -8.12
C THR A 470 -7.16 5.16 -8.11
N ALA A 471 -7.29 6.48 -8.25
CA ALA A 471 -8.59 7.14 -8.39
C ALA A 471 -9.38 6.64 -9.61
N LEU A 472 -8.70 6.17 -10.66
CA LEU A 472 -9.34 5.65 -11.88
C LEU A 472 -10.05 4.30 -11.67
N GLN A 473 -9.77 3.61 -10.58
CA GLN A 473 -10.46 2.39 -10.19
C GLN A 473 -11.75 2.67 -9.41
N ASN A 474 -11.98 3.94 -9.03
CA ASN A 474 -13.14 4.37 -8.26
C ASN A 474 -14.35 4.63 -9.16
N PRO A 475 -15.43 3.83 -9.10
CA PRO A 475 -16.62 4.01 -9.95
C PRO A 475 -17.32 5.35 -9.71
N LEU A 476 -17.38 5.84 -8.46
CA LEU A 476 -17.98 7.12 -8.13
C LEU A 476 -17.15 8.30 -8.67
N PHE A 477 -15.83 8.21 -8.57
CA PHE A 477 -14.92 9.17 -9.19
C PHE A 477 -15.11 9.23 -10.71
N LEU A 478 -15.17 8.08 -11.39
CA LEU A 478 -15.41 8.00 -12.84
C LEU A 478 -16.79 8.53 -13.21
N ARG A 479 -17.84 8.21 -12.45
CA ARG A 479 -19.20 8.71 -12.68
C ARG A 479 -19.29 10.22 -12.52
N THR A 480 -18.71 10.78 -11.45
CA THR A 480 -18.62 12.23 -11.23
C THR A 480 -17.93 12.92 -12.39
N ASN A 481 -16.77 12.42 -12.80
CA ASN A 481 -16.01 12.97 -13.91
C ASN A 481 -16.71 12.79 -15.27
N ARG A 482 -17.48 11.72 -15.47
CA ARG A 482 -18.27 11.50 -16.68
C ARG A 482 -19.38 12.55 -16.81
N ILE A 483 -20.10 12.87 -15.73
CA ILE A 483 -21.11 13.94 -15.70
C ILE A 483 -20.45 15.28 -16.01
N LEU A 484 -19.34 15.61 -15.37
CA LEU A 484 -18.62 16.86 -15.62
C LEU A 484 -18.12 16.95 -17.06
N THR A 485 -17.53 15.86 -17.58
CA THR A 485 -17.10 15.81 -18.99
C THR A 485 -18.27 16.04 -19.95
N ALA A 486 -19.45 15.48 -19.63
CA ALA A 486 -20.67 15.70 -20.44
C ALA A 486 -21.13 17.17 -20.39
N CYS A 487 -21.13 17.80 -19.22
CA CYS A 487 -21.48 19.22 -19.07
C CYS A 487 -20.54 20.12 -19.91
N TRP A 488 -19.23 19.88 -19.85
CA TRP A 488 -18.26 20.60 -20.66
C TRP A 488 -18.42 20.33 -22.15
N ALA A 489 -18.69 19.08 -22.53
CA ALA A 489 -18.95 18.71 -23.93
C ALA A 489 -20.18 19.44 -24.49
N VAL A 490 -21.30 19.43 -23.75
CA VAL A 490 -22.54 20.12 -24.15
C VAL A 490 -22.29 21.61 -24.35
N LEU A 491 -21.60 22.26 -23.39
CA LEU A 491 -21.26 23.68 -23.52
C LEU A 491 -20.52 23.96 -24.84
N TYR A 492 -19.43 23.23 -25.09
CA TYR A 492 -18.61 23.51 -26.28
C TYR A 492 -19.20 23.01 -27.60
N LEU A 493 -20.12 22.06 -27.56
CA LEU A 493 -20.90 21.68 -28.77
C LEU A 493 -21.99 22.71 -29.13
N LEU A 494 -22.50 23.44 -28.14
CA LEU A 494 -23.47 24.51 -28.36
C LEU A 494 -22.81 25.86 -28.65
N THR A 495 -21.60 26.11 -28.14
CA THR A 495 -20.86 27.37 -28.34
C THR A 495 -20.74 27.80 -29.81
N PRO A 496 -20.51 26.92 -30.81
CA PRO A 496 -20.48 27.29 -32.22
C PRO A 496 -21.73 28.00 -32.71
N ILE A 497 -22.92 27.64 -32.21
CA ILE A 497 -24.21 28.15 -32.69
C ILE A 497 -24.31 29.65 -32.41
N TRP A 498 -24.14 30.07 -31.16
CA TRP A 498 -24.22 31.50 -30.84
C TRP A 498 -22.96 32.27 -31.28
N THR A 499 -21.79 31.62 -31.32
CA THR A 499 -20.57 32.24 -31.83
C THR A 499 -20.77 32.66 -33.30
N TRP A 500 -21.30 31.76 -34.14
CA TRP A 500 -21.59 32.03 -35.52
C TRP A 500 -22.63 33.15 -35.67
N GLN A 501 -23.70 33.15 -34.87
CA GLN A 501 -24.73 34.19 -34.87
C GLN A 501 -24.17 35.55 -34.46
N LEU A 502 -23.40 35.63 -33.36
CA LEU A 502 -22.82 36.87 -32.86
C LEU A 502 -21.82 37.48 -33.85
N MET A 503 -21.04 36.66 -34.51
CA MET A 503 -20.08 37.13 -35.53
C MET A 503 -20.73 37.77 -36.78
N GLN A 504 -22.02 37.56 -36.99
CA GLN A 504 -22.79 38.20 -38.08
C GLN A 504 -23.48 39.49 -37.63
N THR A 505 -23.37 39.89 -36.38
CA THR A 505 -24.01 41.08 -35.83
C THR A 505 -23.02 42.23 -35.60
N SER A 506 -23.55 43.43 -35.40
CA SER A 506 -22.74 44.62 -35.06
C SER A 506 -22.01 44.49 -33.69
N VAL A 507 -22.38 43.52 -32.85
CA VAL A 507 -21.76 43.23 -31.53
C VAL A 507 -20.73 42.12 -31.59
N SER A 508 -20.20 41.77 -32.76
CA SER A 508 -19.19 40.73 -32.97
C SER A 508 -17.96 40.86 -32.08
N TYR A 509 -17.58 42.07 -31.68
CA TYR A 509 -16.49 42.36 -30.74
C TYR A 509 -16.73 41.81 -29.34
N LEU A 510 -17.98 41.52 -28.96
CA LEU A 510 -18.32 40.90 -27.65
C LEU A 510 -18.25 39.38 -27.66
N THR A 511 -18.05 38.74 -28.81
CA THR A 511 -18.05 37.28 -28.95
C THR A 511 -17.07 36.61 -28.00
N GLY A 512 -15.85 37.17 -27.85
CA GLY A 512 -14.86 36.66 -26.91
C GLY A 512 -15.30 36.75 -25.44
N ALA A 513 -15.95 37.84 -25.05
CA ALA A 513 -16.47 38.02 -23.69
C ALA A 513 -17.60 37.01 -23.41
N PHE A 514 -18.57 36.86 -24.31
CA PHE A 514 -19.65 35.88 -24.18
C PHE A 514 -19.13 34.46 -24.06
N ASN A 515 -18.18 34.07 -24.89
CA ASN A 515 -17.59 32.74 -24.88
C ASN A 515 -16.71 32.47 -23.66
N SER A 516 -16.32 33.49 -22.87
CA SER A 516 -15.56 33.35 -21.64
C SER A 516 -16.42 33.21 -20.39
N VAL A 517 -17.61 33.83 -20.35
CA VAL A 517 -18.48 33.87 -19.18
C VAL A 517 -19.01 32.47 -18.83
N LEU A 518 -19.55 31.73 -19.77
CA LEU A 518 -20.13 30.41 -19.54
C LEU A 518 -19.09 29.37 -19.08
N PRO A 519 -17.88 29.26 -19.66
CA PRO A 519 -16.82 28.40 -19.15
C PRO A 519 -16.37 28.77 -17.72
N ILE A 520 -16.32 30.04 -17.36
CA ILE A 520 -15.99 30.46 -15.98
C ILE A 520 -17.06 29.96 -15.00
N LEU A 521 -18.33 30.15 -15.33
CA LEU A 521 -19.44 29.66 -14.50
C LEU A 521 -19.42 28.14 -14.37
N LEU A 522 -19.18 27.43 -15.47
CA LEU A 522 -19.08 25.97 -15.47
C LEU A 522 -17.83 25.49 -14.70
N GLY A 523 -16.75 26.26 -14.71
CA GLY A 523 -15.56 26.01 -13.88
C GLY A 523 -15.87 26.07 -12.39
N ILE A 524 -16.58 27.12 -11.96
CA ILE A 524 -17.05 27.26 -10.56
C ILE A 524 -17.98 26.10 -10.20
N PHE A 525 -18.95 25.78 -11.07
CA PHE A 525 -19.83 24.64 -10.90
C PHE A 525 -19.03 23.32 -10.80
N THR A 526 -18.00 23.12 -11.59
CA THR A 526 -17.16 21.92 -11.57
C THR A 526 -16.53 21.71 -10.19
N VAL A 527 -15.93 22.76 -9.61
CA VAL A 527 -15.31 22.69 -8.28
C VAL A 527 -16.34 22.38 -7.19
N TRP A 528 -17.50 23.02 -7.26
CA TRP A 528 -18.60 22.76 -6.34
C TRP A 528 -19.15 21.34 -6.51
N PHE A 529 -19.43 20.90 -7.74
CA PHE A 529 -20.03 19.60 -8.08
C PHE A 529 -19.13 18.43 -7.69
N GLN A 530 -17.83 18.55 -7.84
CA GLN A 530 -16.86 17.52 -7.43
C GLN A 530 -16.91 17.21 -5.92
N ARG A 531 -17.35 18.18 -5.10
CA ARG A 531 -17.53 18.00 -3.65
C ARG A 531 -18.97 17.61 -3.32
N TRP A 532 -19.92 18.28 -3.92
CA TRP A 532 -21.35 18.11 -3.62
C TRP A 532 -21.91 16.76 -4.09
N TYR A 533 -21.61 16.35 -5.31
CA TYR A 533 -22.24 15.15 -5.91
C TYR A 533 -21.84 13.85 -5.19
N PRO A 534 -20.58 13.57 -4.86
CA PRO A 534 -20.23 12.38 -4.08
C PRO A 534 -20.85 12.38 -2.68
N ALA A 535 -20.88 13.53 -2.00
CA ALA A 535 -21.49 13.66 -0.67
C ALA A 535 -23.01 13.43 -0.71
N HIS A 536 -23.69 14.02 -1.72
CA HIS A 536 -25.13 13.86 -1.89
C HIS A 536 -25.52 12.43 -2.28
N TYR A 537 -24.75 11.81 -3.16
CA TYR A 537 -24.96 10.41 -3.55
C TYR A 537 -24.80 9.46 -2.36
N ALA A 538 -23.81 9.70 -1.51
CA ALA A 538 -23.63 8.96 -0.27
C ALA A 538 -24.76 9.17 0.76
N ALA A 539 -25.36 10.37 0.80
CA ALA A 539 -26.45 10.70 1.70
C ALA A 539 -27.85 10.21 1.20
N SER A 540 -28.03 10.10 -0.12
CA SER A 540 -29.31 9.70 -0.75
C SER A 540 -29.52 8.19 -0.80
N ALA A 541 -28.55 7.44 -0.38
CA ALA A 541 -28.59 6.00 -0.31
C ALA A 541 -29.41 5.58 0.92
N LYS A 542 -30.76 5.60 0.81
CA LYS A 542 -31.72 5.09 1.80
C LYS A 542 -32.15 3.69 1.43
#